data_65160b8942a82df32ce97221724d1112
#
_entry.id   65160b8942a82df32ce97221724d1112
#
_cell.length_a   1.000
_cell.length_b   1.000
_cell.length_c   1.000
_cell.angle_alpha   90.00
_cell.angle_beta   90.00
_cell.angle_gamma   90.00
#
_symmetry.space_group_name_H-M   'P 1'
#
loop_
_entity.id
_entity.type
_entity.pdbx_description
1 polymer ?
#
loop_
_entity_poly.entity_id
_entity_poly.type
_entity_poly.pdbx_seq_one_letter_code
_entity_poly.pdbx_strand_id
1 'polypeptide(L)'
;YFAGNEMSTGRLGGNKMAKILITGGAGYIGSHTALELLKEGYEVVVYDNLCNSSRESLKRVEELTGKSITFYEGDVMDAEALKAMFEAEKIDAVIHCAALKAVGESVQKPLEYYRNNITGTLTLMEVMQQVGVKNIVFSSSATVYGNPETMPITEDCPKGQCTNPYGWTKSMMEQIMTDVQKANPKMNVILLRYFNPVGAHESGRIGEDPKGIPNNLLPYVAQVAIGKLECLGVFGDDYDTPDGTGVRDYIHVVD
;
A
#
# COMPACT_ATOMS: atom_id res chain seq x y z
N TYR A 1 -12.55 10.79 -14.81
CA TYR A 1 -13.88 10.75 -15.41
C TYR A 1 -14.25 9.29 -15.68
N PHE A 2 -14.92 8.65 -14.74
CA PHE A 2 -15.65 7.43 -15.01
C PHE A 2 -17.05 7.83 -15.46
N ALA A 3 -17.32 7.72 -16.76
CA ALA A 3 -18.66 7.79 -17.30
C ALA A 3 -19.43 6.56 -16.83
N GLY A 4 -20.53 6.80 -16.12
CA GLY A 4 -21.64 5.97 -15.75
C GLY A 4 -21.64 4.50 -16.21
N ASN A 5 -21.13 3.63 -15.35
CA ASN A 5 -21.73 2.34 -15.14
C ASN A 5 -21.97 2.24 -13.63
N GLU A 6 -23.21 2.02 -13.25
CA GLU A 6 -23.62 1.76 -11.89
C GLU A 6 -22.64 0.73 -11.29
N MET A 7 -21.88 1.13 -10.26
CA MET A 7 -21.17 0.16 -9.44
C MET A 7 -22.24 -0.78 -8.89
N SER A 8 -22.35 -1.97 -9.47
CA SER A 8 -23.09 -3.04 -8.84
C SER A 8 -22.45 -3.21 -7.46
N THR A 9 -23.20 -2.82 -6.44
CA THR A 9 -22.85 -3.10 -5.04
C THR A 9 -22.28 -4.51 -4.97
N GLY A 10 -21.04 -4.70 -4.49
CA GLY A 10 -20.18 -5.88 -4.53
C GLY A 10 -20.77 -7.24 -4.12
N ARG A 11 -21.93 -7.57 -4.60
CA ARG A 11 -22.63 -8.84 -4.42
C ARG A 11 -22.36 -9.72 -5.63
N LEU A 12 -21.35 -10.56 -5.52
CA LEU A 12 -21.20 -11.72 -6.40
C LEU A 12 -22.36 -12.69 -6.11
N GLY A 13 -23.25 -12.85 -7.07
CA GLY A 13 -24.36 -13.80 -7.16
C GLY A 13 -24.78 -14.53 -5.87
N GLY A 14 -25.75 -13.95 -5.12
CA GLY A 14 -26.21 -14.49 -3.86
C GLY A 14 -25.54 -13.84 -2.65
N ASN A 15 -26.27 -13.60 -1.60
CA ASN A 15 -26.03 -12.84 -0.35
C ASN A 15 -24.63 -12.88 0.33
N LYS A 16 -23.55 -13.28 -0.35
CA LYS A 16 -22.20 -13.37 0.19
C LYS A 16 -21.38 -12.16 -0.25
N MET A 17 -20.84 -11.42 0.72
CA MET A 17 -19.88 -10.33 0.45
C MET A 17 -18.54 -10.92 -0.02
N ALA A 18 -17.83 -10.18 -0.86
CA ALA A 18 -16.53 -10.61 -1.37
C ALA A 18 -15.48 -10.69 -0.24
N LYS A 19 -14.56 -11.65 -0.38
CA LYS A 19 -13.42 -11.83 0.52
C LYS A 19 -12.17 -11.21 -0.08
N ILE A 20 -11.61 -10.23 0.61
CA ILE A 20 -10.48 -9.42 0.16
C ILE A 20 -9.22 -9.77 0.93
N LEU A 21 -8.15 -10.10 0.20
CA LEU A 21 -6.83 -10.24 0.76
C LEU A 21 -6.12 -8.88 0.76
N ILE A 22 -5.55 -8.50 1.89
CA ILE A 22 -4.65 -7.35 1.99
C ILE A 22 -3.25 -7.85 2.34
N THR A 23 -2.32 -7.82 1.41
CA THR A 23 -0.91 -8.07 1.74
C THR A 23 -0.29 -6.81 2.32
N GLY A 24 0.50 -6.94 3.38
CA GLY A 24 0.96 -5.78 4.16
C GLY A 24 -0.18 -5.12 4.97
N GLY A 25 -1.21 -5.89 5.29
CA GLY A 25 -2.44 -5.38 5.90
C GLY A 25 -2.31 -4.97 7.38
N ALA A 26 -1.24 -5.36 8.05
CA ALA A 26 -0.94 -4.92 9.43
C ALA A 26 -0.20 -3.56 9.46
N GLY A 27 0.24 -3.05 8.30
CA GLY A 27 0.88 -1.75 8.16
C GLY A 27 -0.09 -0.57 8.21
N TYR A 28 0.43 0.65 8.06
CA TYR A 28 -0.32 1.89 8.16
C TYR A 28 -1.51 1.98 7.20
N ILE A 29 -1.25 1.95 5.89
CA ILE A 29 -2.32 2.02 4.87
C ILE A 29 -3.19 0.76 4.94
N GLY A 30 -2.56 -0.43 5.04
CA GLY A 30 -3.27 -1.70 5.05
C GLY A 30 -4.27 -1.84 6.19
N SER A 31 -3.96 -1.39 7.40
CA SER A 31 -4.87 -1.48 8.55
C SER A 31 -6.06 -0.52 8.42
N HIS A 32 -5.86 0.70 7.87
CA HIS A 32 -6.96 1.61 7.57
C HIS A 32 -7.86 1.05 6.45
N THR A 33 -7.26 0.47 5.40
CA THR A 33 -8.01 -0.22 4.35
C THR A 33 -8.83 -1.40 4.90
N ALA A 34 -8.24 -2.21 5.80
CA ALA A 34 -8.94 -3.31 6.45
C ALA A 34 -10.14 -2.82 7.26
N LEU A 35 -9.99 -1.70 7.98
CA LEU A 35 -11.06 -1.09 8.76
C LEU A 35 -12.24 -0.67 7.87
N GLU A 36 -11.98 0.05 6.80
CA GLU A 36 -13.03 0.53 5.90
C GLU A 36 -13.73 -0.64 5.18
N LEU A 37 -12.98 -1.63 4.69
CA LEU A 37 -13.57 -2.83 4.08
C LEU A 37 -14.49 -3.59 5.06
N LEU A 38 -14.07 -3.72 6.31
CA LEU A 38 -14.91 -4.35 7.33
C LEU A 38 -16.17 -3.52 7.61
N LYS A 39 -16.07 -2.19 7.69
CA LYS A 39 -17.27 -1.32 7.83
C LYS A 39 -18.26 -1.54 6.70
N GLU A 40 -17.78 -1.61 5.47
CA GLU A 40 -18.58 -1.89 4.26
C GLU A 40 -19.09 -3.35 4.17
N GLY A 41 -18.70 -4.22 5.09
CA GLY A 41 -19.22 -5.58 5.19
C GLY A 41 -18.40 -6.64 4.46
N TYR A 42 -17.28 -6.32 3.86
CA TYR A 42 -16.39 -7.32 3.24
C TYR A 42 -15.78 -8.26 4.29
N GLU A 43 -15.48 -9.50 3.87
CA GLU A 43 -14.61 -10.39 4.62
C GLU A 43 -13.14 -10.01 4.33
N VAL A 44 -12.32 -9.86 5.37
CA VAL A 44 -10.93 -9.42 5.22
C VAL A 44 -9.97 -10.51 5.68
N VAL A 45 -9.02 -10.82 4.80
CA VAL A 45 -7.85 -11.65 5.10
C VAL A 45 -6.62 -10.75 5.02
N VAL A 46 -5.74 -10.83 6.00
CA VAL A 46 -4.47 -10.11 6.02
C VAL A 46 -3.31 -11.10 5.95
N TYR A 47 -2.35 -10.81 5.07
CA TYR A 47 -1.08 -11.53 4.95
C TYR A 47 0.07 -10.54 5.14
N ASP A 48 0.87 -10.70 6.21
CA ASP A 48 1.91 -9.76 6.60
C ASP A 48 3.04 -10.47 7.33
N ASN A 49 4.30 -10.16 7.03
CA ASN A 49 5.45 -10.75 7.71
C ASN A 49 5.87 -9.98 8.97
N LEU A 50 5.15 -8.93 9.32
CA LEU A 50 5.37 -8.09 10.50
C LEU A 50 6.78 -7.45 10.58
N CYS A 51 7.52 -7.36 9.48
CA CYS A 51 8.86 -6.76 9.49
C CYS A 51 8.84 -5.27 9.90
N ASN A 52 7.80 -4.53 9.47
CA ASN A 52 7.62 -3.11 9.80
C ASN A 52 6.17 -2.77 10.22
N SER A 53 5.50 -3.73 10.85
CA SER A 53 4.11 -3.63 11.28
C SER A 53 3.91 -4.39 12.60
N SER A 54 2.69 -4.39 13.12
CA SER A 54 2.35 -5.09 14.36
C SER A 54 0.93 -5.64 14.30
N ARG A 55 0.70 -6.81 14.88
CA ARG A 55 -0.64 -7.39 15.06
C ARG A 55 -1.56 -6.51 15.89
N GLU A 56 -1.02 -5.61 16.69
CA GLU A 56 -1.81 -4.67 17.50
C GLU A 56 -2.70 -3.78 16.62
N SER A 57 -2.24 -3.38 15.43
CA SER A 57 -3.06 -2.61 14.48
C SER A 57 -4.33 -3.37 14.09
N LEU A 58 -4.21 -4.66 13.77
CA LEU A 58 -5.34 -5.51 13.39
C LEU A 58 -6.30 -5.74 14.56
N LYS A 59 -5.79 -6.00 15.76
CA LYS A 59 -6.60 -6.12 16.96
C LYS A 59 -7.43 -4.86 17.21
N ARG A 60 -6.85 -3.69 17.05
CA ARG A 60 -7.56 -2.42 17.19
C ARG A 60 -8.61 -2.22 16.10
N VAL A 61 -8.35 -2.66 14.88
CA VAL A 61 -9.36 -2.68 13.80
C VAL A 61 -10.54 -3.59 14.18
N GLU A 62 -10.28 -4.79 14.70
CA GLU A 62 -11.34 -5.69 15.19
C GLU A 62 -12.16 -5.07 16.32
N GLU A 63 -11.50 -4.41 17.28
CA GLU A 63 -12.18 -3.71 18.38
C GLU A 63 -13.04 -2.53 17.89
N LEU A 64 -12.57 -1.79 16.88
CA LEU A 64 -13.30 -0.65 16.31
C LEU A 64 -14.51 -1.07 15.47
N THR A 65 -14.41 -2.20 14.78
CA THR A 65 -15.46 -2.68 13.86
C THR A 65 -16.41 -3.71 14.48
N GLY A 66 -15.99 -4.36 15.56
CA GLY A 66 -16.67 -5.53 16.13
C GLY A 66 -16.63 -6.76 15.21
N LYS A 67 -15.74 -6.77 14.19
CA LYS A 67 -15.61 -7.85 13.21
C LYS A 67 -14.22 -8.44 13.25
N SER A 68 -14.09 -9.73 12.90
CA SER A 68 -12.83 -10.45 12.93
C SER A 68 -12.06 -10.32 11.61
N ILE A 69 -10.72 -10.35 11.69
CA ILE A 69 -9.79 -10.43 10.57
C ILE A 69 -9.14 -11.80 10.58
N THR A 70 -9.16 -12.49 9.44
CA THR A 70 -8.32 -13.69 9.28
C THR A 70 -6.89 -13.25 9.00
N PHE A 71 -5.96 -13.64 9.88
CA PHE A 71 -4.56 -13.20 9.77
C PHE A 71 -3.61 -14.39 9.53
N TYR A 72 -2.78 -14.23 8.51
CA TYR A 72 -1.67 -15.14 8.21
C TYR A 72 -0.35 -14.37 8.34
N GLU A 73 0.54 -14.85 9.19
CA GLU A 73 1.90 -14.35 9.27
C GLU A 73 2.76 -15.05 8.23
N GLY A 74 3.27 -14.30 7.24
CA GLY A 74 4.04 -14.89 6.16
C GLY A 74 4.65 -13.84 5.23
N ASP A 75 5.64 -14.27 4.46
CA ASP A 75 6.31 -13.45 3.46
C ASP A 75 5.70 -13.67 2.08
N VAL A 76 5.40 -12.58 1.35
CA VAL A 76 4.85 -12.66 -0.02
C VAL A 76 5.78 -13.33 -1.03
N MET A 77 7.05 -13.50 -0.68
CA MET A 77 8.01 -14.26 -1.50
C MET A 77 7.91 -15.79 -1.27
N ASP A 78 7.18 -16.26 -0.26
CA ASP A 78 6.94 -17.68 -0.03
C ASP A 78 5.71 -18.14 -0.84
N ALA A 79 5.97 -18.67 -2.03
CA ALA A 79 4.94 -19.10 -2.98
C ALA A 79 4.05 -20.21 -2.42
N GLU A 80 4.62 -21.17 -1.69
CA GLU A 80 3.89 -22.32 -1.15
C GLU A 80 2.95 -21.91 -0.02
N ALA A 81 3.44 -21.12 0.93
CA ALA A 81 2.61 -20.58 2.02
C ALA A 81 1.50 -19.67 1.48
N LEU A 82 1.83 -18.80 0.52
CA LEU A 82 0.88 -17.90 -0.11
C LEU A 82 -0.22 -18.67 -0.85
N LYS A 83 0.16 -19.69 -1.64
CA LYS A 83 -0.78 -20.56 -2.36
C LYS A 83 -1.71 -21.32 -1.41
N ALA A 84 -1.16 -21.92 -0.35
CA ALA A 84 -1.95 -22.64 0.66
C ALA A 84 -3.00 -21.70 1.30
N MET A 85 -2.65 -20.46 1.61
CA MET A 85 -3.59 -19.46 2.13
C MET A 85 -4.70 -19.13 1.09
N PHE A 86 -4.36 -18.91 -0.18
CA PHE A 86 -5.37 -18.65 -1.22
C PHE A 86 -6.36 -19.82 -1.39
N GLU A 87 -5.86 -21.05 -1.35
CA GLU A 87 -6.69 -22.26 -1.47
C GLU A 87 -7.63 -22.43 -0.26
N ALA A 88 -7.16 -22.11 0.95
CA ALA A 88 -7.96 -22.18 2.16
C ALA A 88 -9.06 -21.11 2.20
N GLU A 89 -8.73 -19.87 1.81
CA GLU A 89 -9.59 -18.71 2.04
C GLU A 89 -10.54 -18.36 0.88
N LYS A 90 -10.29 -18.84 -0.32
CA LYS A 90 -11.10 -18.55 -1.53
C LYS A 90 -11.24 -17.05 -1.76
N ILE A 91 -10.13 -16.37 -1.96
CA ILE A 91 -10.03 -14.93 -2.15
C ILE A 91 -10.67 -14.49 -3.47
N ASP A 92 -11.44 -13.39 -3.45
CA ASP A 92 -12.08 -12.79 -4.63
C ASP A 92 -11.24 -11.68 -5.26
N ALA A 93 -10.52 -10.93 -4.43
CA ALA A 93 -9.64 -9.83 -4.87
C ALA A 93 -8.49 -9.59 -3.89
N VAL A 94 -7.43 -8.96 -4.39
CA VAL A 94 -6.22 -8.62 -3.63
C VAL A 94 -6.02 -7.11 -3.60
N ILE A 95 -5.67 -6.58 -2.43
CA ILE A 95 -5.08 -5.24 -2.27
C ILE A 95 -3.63 -5.44 -1.85
N HIS A 96 -2.71 -5.09 -2.74
CA HIS A 96 -1.28 -5.35 -2.54
C HIS A 96 -0.56 -4.12 -2.00
N CYS A 97 -0.34 -4.11 -0.66
CA CYS A 97 0.40 -3.06 0.04
C CYS A 97 1.79 -3.52 0.51
N ALA A 98 2.06 -4.84 0.55
CA ALA A 98 3.32 -5.37 1.04
C ALA A 98 4.50 -4.90 0.18
N ALA A 99 5.34 -4.04 0.73
CA ALA A 99 6.56 -3.55 0.12
C ALA A 99 7.45 -2.84 1.16
N LEU A 100 8.76 -2.85 0.95
CA LEU A 100 9.66 -1.91 1.61
C LEU A 100 9.45 -0.52 0.99
N LYS A 101 9.28 0.52 1.83
CA LYS A 101 8.79 1.85 1.38
C LYS A 101 9.69 3.04 1.73
N ALA A 102 10.77 2.83 2.49
CA ALA A 102 11.64 3.92 2.95
C ALA A 102 12.60 4.39 1.85
N VAL A 103 12.35 5.58 1.29
CA VAL A 103 13.12 6.14 0.17
C VAL A 103 14.62 6.21 0.49
N GLY A 104 14.99 6.79 1.65
CA GLY A 104 16.38 6.92 2.05
C GLY A 104 17.09 5.57 2.26
N GLU A 105 16.41 4.59 2.85
CA GLU A 105 16.94 3.25 3.01
C GLU A 105 17.12 2.54 1.68
N SER A 106 16.24 2.76 0.72
CA SER A 106 16.34 2.16 -0.61
C SER A 106 17.66 2.53 -1.34
N VAL A 107 18.15 3.74 -1.11
CA VAL A 107 19.44 4.19 -1.67
C VAL A 107 20.61 3.45 -1.04
N GLN A 108 20.50 3.14 0.25
CA GLN A 108 21.55 2.42 0.98
C GLN A 108 21.53 0.91 0.74
N LYS A 109 20.33 0.34 0.52
CA LYS A 109 20.08 -1.09 0.38
C LYS A 109 19.32 -1.44 -0.92
N PRO A 110 19.77 -1.01 -2.10
CA PRO A 110 18.99 -1.14 -3.33
C PRO A 110 18.62 -2.58 -3.69
N LEU A 111 19.54 -3.53 -3.53
CA LEU A 111 19.29 -4.94 -3.86
C LEU A 111 18.22 -5.58 -2.97
N GLU A 112 18.16 -5.18 -1.70
CA GLU A 112 17.13 -5.63 -0.76
C GLU A 112 15.74 -5.15 -1.23
N TYR A 113 15.63 -3.87 -1.62
CA TYR A 113 14.41 -3.29 -2.14
C TYR A 113 13.94 -3.94 -3.44
N TYR A 114 14.85 -4.12 -4.41
CA TYR A 114 14.50 -4.82 -5.65
C TYR A 114 14.06 -6.25 -5.40
N ARG A 115 14.80 -7.00 -4.58
CA ARG A 115 14.46 -8.39 -4.27
C ARG A 115 13.10 -8.47 -3.57
N ASN A 116 12.92 -7.74 -2.48
CA ASN A 116 11.67 -7.78 -1.71
C ASN A 116 10.47 -7.36 -2.55
N ASN A 117 10.52 -6.18 -3.15
CA ASN A 117 9.35 -5.59 -3.79
C ASN A 117 9.01 -6.30 -5.11
N ILE A 118 9.99 -6.55 -5.96
CA ILE A 118 9.74 -7.15 -7.28
C ILE A 118 9.47 -8.64 -7.14
N THR A 119 10.32 -9.40 -6.42
CA THR A 119 10.09 -10.84 -6.27
C THR A 119 8.79 -11.13 -5.55
N GLY A 120 8.47 -10.40 -4.47
CA GLY A 120 7.19 -10.57 -3.77
C GLY A 120 5.99 -10.31 -4.67
N THR A 121 6.06 -9.27 -5.52
CA THR A 121 5.00 -8.99 -6.50
C THR A 121 4.89 -10.07 -7.57
N LEU A 122 6.01 -10.54 -8.12
CA LEU A 122 6.02 -11.64 -9.10
C LEU A 122 5.40 -12.90 -8.51
N THR A 123 5.85 -13.31 -7.32
CA THR A 123 5.33 -14.48 -6.60
C THR A 123 3.82 -14.37 -6.38
N LEU A 124 3.34 -13.21 -5.91
CA LEU A 124 1.91 -12.97 -5.72
C LEU A 124 1.12 -13.11 -7.03
N MET A 125 1.60 -12.49 -8.12
CA MET A 125 0.93 -12.56 -9.42
C MET A 125 0.91 -13.97 -9.99
N GLU A 126 1.99 -14.75 -9.84
CA GLU A 126 2.07 -16.15 -10.25
C GLU A 126 1.08 -17.02 -9.48
N VAL A 127 1.02 -16.86 -8.15
CA VAL A 127 0.07 -17.60 -7.31
C VAL A 127 -1.38 -17.21 -7.65
N MET A 128 -1.67 -15.92 -7.81
CA MET A 128 -3.02 -15.47 -8.23
C MET A 128 -3.46 -16.13 -9.56
N GLN A 129 -2.55 -16.22 -10.53
CA GLN A 129 -2.84 -16.90 -11.80
C GLN A 129 -3.11 -18.40 -11.63
N GLN A 130 -2.31 -19.09 -10.79
CA GLN A 130 -2.47 -20.51 -10.50
C GLN A 130 -3.82 -20.84 -9.86
N VAL A 131 -4.25 -20.00 -8.90
CA VAL A 131 -5.52 -20.20 -8.17
C VAL A 131 -6.73 -19.54 -8.84
N GLY A 132 -6.52 -18.78 -9.93
CA GLY A 132 -7.59 -18.17 -10.72
C GLY A 132 -8.14 -16.85 -10.15
N VAL A 133 -7.48 -16.20 -9.22
CA VAL A 133 -7.84 -14.86 -8.71
C VAL A 133 -7.40 -13.80 -9.72
N LYS A 134 -8.31 -12.88 -10.09
CA LYS A 134 -8.13 -12.00 -11.26
C LYS A 134 -8.11 -10.52 -10.90
N ASN A 135 -8.52 -10.15 -9.71
CA ASN A 135 -8.70 -8.75 -9.33
C ASN A 135 -7.59 -8.33 -8.38
N ILE A 136 -6.84 -7.30 -8.75
CA ILE A 136 -5.79 -6.74 -7.91
C ILE A 136 -5.81 -5.22 -7.94
N VAL A 137 -5.74 -4.62 -6.75
CA VAL A 137 -5.47 -3.21 -6.53
C VAL A 137 -4.05 -3.10 -5.99
N PHE A 138 -3.21 -2.34 -6.64
CA PHE A 138 -1.81 -2.16 -6.26
C PHE A 138 -1.56 -0.78 -5.63
N SER A 139 -1.01 -0.80 -4.45
CA SER A 139 -0.50 0.39 -3.75
C SER A 139 0.79 0.87 -4.42
N SER A 140 0.65 1.68 -5.46
CA SER A 140 1.76 2.34 -6.13
C SER A 140 2.13 3.66 -5.44
N SER A 141 2.86 4.53 -6.11
CA SER A 141 3.34 5.78 -5.54
C SER A 141 3.49 6.85 -6.62
N ALA A 142 3.25 8.11 -6.26
CA ALA A 142 3.53 9.25 -7.12
C ALA A 142 5.03 9.38 -7.49
N THR A 143 5.93 8.71 -6.78
CA THR A 143 7.36 8.64 -7.12
C THR A 143 7.63 8.08 -8.53
N VAL A 144 6.67 7.36 -9.15
CA VAL A 144 6.77 6.85 -10.52
C VAL A 144 6.79 7.96 -11.57
N TYR A 145 6.29 9.15 -11.24
CA TYR A 145 6.35 10.32 -12.14
C TYR A 145 7.74 10.97 -12.18
N GLY A 146 8.62 10.66 -11.22
CA GLY A 146 9.95 11.30 -11.12
C GLY A 146 9.82 12.82 -10.94
N ASN A 147 10.51 13.58 -11.79
CA ASN A 147 10.39 15.04 -11.88
C ASN A 147 9.49 15.37 -13.07
N PRO A 148 8.18 15.62 -12.86
CA PRO A 148 7.25 15.88 -13.96
C PRO A 148 7.53 17.26 -14.59
N GLU A 149 7.31 17.34 -15.91
CA GLU A 149 7.46 18.58 -16.66
C GLU A 149 6.29 19.54 -16.47
N THR A 150 5.15 19.04 -16.03
CA THR A 150 3.91 19.79 -15.86
C THR A 150 3.30 19.62 -14.48
N MET A 151 2.73 20.70 -13.97
CA MET A 151 2.01 20.74 -12.69
C MET A 151 0.62 21.36 -12.90
N PRO A 152 -0.43 20.88 -12.23
CA PRO A 152 -0.46 19.73 -11.32
C PRO A 152 -0.23 18.39 -12.05
N ILE A 153 0.27 17.39 -11.32
CA ILE A 153 0.45 16.02 -11.83
C ILE A 153 -0.94 15.38 -11.98
N THR A 154 -1.19 14.79 -13.15
CA THR A 154 -2.39 14.02 -13.45
C THR A 154 -2.00 12.59 -13.86
N GLU A 155 -2.98 11.68 -13.96
CA GLU A 155 -2.75 10.31 -14.39
C GLU A 155 -2.22 10.19 -15.83
N ASP A 156 -2.47 11.22 -16.66
CA ASP A 156 -1.99 11.30 -18.05
C ASP A 156 -0.51 11.70 -18.13
N CYS A 157 0.07 12.20 -17.05
CA CYS A 157 1.50 12.50 -17.01
C CYS A 157 2.32 11.21 -17.24
N PRO A 158 3.33 11.28 -18.12
CA PRO A 158 4.18 10.12 -18.37
C PRO A 158 4.93 9.70 -17.11
N LYS A 159 5.19 8.40 -16.98
CA LYS A 159 6.13 7.92 -15.97
C LYS A 159 7.51 8.48 -16.29
N GLY A 160 8.11 9.16 -15.31
CA GLY A 160 9.42 9.79 -15.44
C GLY A 160 10.57 8.90 -15.01
N GLN A 161 11.77 9.48 -14.94
CA GLN A 161 12.92 8.86 -14.34
C GLN A 161 12.80 8.92 -12.81
N CYS A 162 12.66 7.76 -12.19
CA CYS A 162 12.62 7.70 -10.72
C CYS A 162 13.98 8.09 -10.12
N THR A 163 13.95 8.86 -9.06
CA THR A 163 15.15 9.41 -8.42
C THR A 163 15.79 8.47 -7.40
N ASN A 164 15.15 7.35 -7.10
CA ASN A 164 15.60 6.41 -6.08
C ASN A 164 15.13 4.97 -6.36
N PRO A 165 15.78 3.95 -5.77
CA PRO A 165 15.43 2.55 -5.99
C PRO A 165 14.00 2.18 -5.58
N TYR A 166 13.45 2.75 -4.52
CA TYR A 166 12.04 2.53 -4.16
C TYR A 166 11.09 2.95 -5.28
N GLY A 167 11.26 4.16 -5.82
CA GLY A 167 10.47 4.63 -6.95
C GLY A 167 10.60 3.72 -8.17
N TRP A 168 11.80 3.26 -8.48
CA TRP A 168 12.03 2.30 -9.55
C TRP A 168 11.32 0.97 -9.30
N THR A 169 11.31 0.43 -8.08
CA THR A 169 10.53 -0.80 -7.80
C THR A 169 9.05 -0.60 -8.07
N LYS A 170 8.46 0.54 -7.66
CA LYS A 170 7.05 0.86 -7.92
C LYS A 170 6.77 0.96 -9.43
N SER A 171 7.62 1.69 -10.17
CA SER A 171 7.47 1.83 -11.63
C SER A 171 7.58 0.50 -12.37
N MET A 172 8.53 -0.37 -11.96
CA MET A 172 8.69 -1.71 -12.54
C MET A 172 7.50 -2.62 -12.22
N MET A 173 7.00 -2.60 -10.97
CA MET A 173 5.82 -3.38 -10.59
C MET A 173 4.56 -2.96 -11.38
N GLU A 174 4.35 -1.66 -11.61
CA GLU A 174 3.28 -1.19 -12.50
C GLU A 174 3.44 -1.75 -13.92
N GLN A 175 4.66 -1.74 -14.45
CA GLN A 175 4.92 -2.28 -15.78
C GLN A 175 4.64 -3.78 -15.86
N ILE A 176 5.12 -4.55 -14.88
CA ILE A 176 4.89 -6.00 -14.77
C ILE A 176 3.39 -6.29 -14.76
N MET A 177 2.63 -5.63 -13.90
CA MET A 177 1.18 -5.84 -13.78
C MET A 177 0.44 -5.46 -15.08
N THR A 178 0.86 -4.38 -15.74
CA THR A 178 0.31 -3.94 -17.02
C THR A 178 0.55 -4.98 -18.10
N ASP A 179 1.75 -5.55 -18.17
CA ASP A 179 2.09 -6.56 -19.18
C ASP A 179 1.39 -7.90 -18.91
N VAL A 180 1.25 -8.29 -17.64
CA VAL A 180 0.45 -9.45 -17.24
C VAL A 180 -1.02 -9.26 -17.62
N GLN A 181 -1.60 -8.08 -17.41
CA GLN A 181 -2.98 -7.78 -17.82
C GLN A 181 -3.15 -7.83 -19.33
N LYS A 182 -2.20 -7.29 -20.12
CA LYS A 182 -2.22 -7.39 -21.58
C LYS A 182 -2.18 -8.84 -22.07
N ALA A 183 -1.34 -9.66 -21.43
CA ALA A 183 -1.22 -11.10 -21.75
C ALA A 183 -2.47 -11.89 -21.30
N ASN A 184 -3.14 -11.46 -20.24
CA ASN A 184 -4.36 -12.09 -19.73
C ASN A 184 -5.47 -11.03 -19.52
N PRO A 185 -6.27 -10.72 -20.56
CA PRO A 185 -7.32 -9.69 -20.48
C PRO A 185 -8.44 -9.97 -19.48
N LYS A 186 -8.45 -11.13 -18.83
CA LYS A 186 -9.37 -11.45 -17.74
C LYS A 186 -8.91 -10.91 -16.39
N MET A 187 -7.65 -10.48 -16.29
CA MET A 187 -7.15 -9.81 -15.09
C MET A 187 -7.59 -8.35 -15.07
N ASN A 188 -8.00 -7.91 -13.90
CA ASN A 188 -8.32 -6.51 -13.60
C ASN A 188 -7.25 -5.98 -12.67
N VAL A 189 -6.50 -5.00 -13.16
CA VAL A 189 -5.42 -4.34 -12.40
C VAL A 189 -5.77 -2.89 -12.22
N ILE A 190 -5.75 -2.43 -10.98
CA ILE A 190 -5.91 -1.02 -10.60
C ILE A 190 -4.62 -0.57 -9.93
N LEU A 191 -4.04 0.53 -10.41
CA LEU A 191 -2.80 1.11 -9.90
C LEU A 191 -3.13 2.41 -9.17
N LEU A 192 -2.92 2.45 -7.85
CA LEU A 192 -3.17 3.64 -7.03
C LEU A 192 -1.84 4.34 -6.72
N ARG A 193 -1.61 5.51 -7.31
CA ARG A 193 -0.39 6.30 -7.12
C ARG A 193 -0.57 7.31 -6.00
N TYR A 194 -0.31 6.88 -4.78
CA TYR A 194 -0.43 7.77 -3.61
C TYR A 194 0.66 8.84 -3.61
N PHE A 195 0.28 10.06 -3.22
CA PHE A 195 1.22 11.10 -2.80
C PHE A 195 1.68 10.80 -1.36
N ASN A 196 1.53 11.71 -0.42
CA ASN A 196 2.02 11.50 0.95
C ASN A 196 0.82 11.22 1.87
N PRO A 197 0.50 9.96 2.20
CA PRO A 197 -0.56 9.68 3.15
C PRO A 197 -0.15 10.16 4.54
N VAL A 198 -1.06 10.84 5.21
CA VAL A 198 -0.89 11.40 6.55
C VAL A 198 -2.12 11.17 7.41
N GLY A 199 -2.02 11.48 8.69
CA GLY A 199 -3.14 11.41 9.61
C GLY A 199 -3.31 10.03 10.24
N ALA A 200 -4.44 9.87 10.91
CA ALA A 200 -4.82 8.67 11.63
C ALA A 200 -6.34 8.57 11.69
N HIS A 201 -6.87 7.40 12.01
CA HIS A 201 -8.30 7.24 12.25
C HIS A 201 -8.76 8.12 13.43
N GLU A 202 -9.95 8.71 13.34
CA GLU A 202 -10.52 9.65 14.31
C GLU A 202 -10.55 9.13 15.75
N SER A 203 -10.61 7.80 15.94
CA SER A 203 -10.53 7.17 17.27
C SER A 203 -9.19 7.35 17.98
N GLY A 204 -8.13 7.76 17.26
CA GLY A 204 -6.76 7.81 17.76
C GLY A 204 -6.15 6.43 18.07
N ARG A 205 -6.82 5.33 17.69
CA ARG A 205 -6.41 3.97 18.05
C ARG A 205 -5.49 3.31 17.01
N ILE A 206 -5.63 3.71 15.73
CA ILE A 206 -4.76 3.26 14.64
C ILE A 206 -4.19 4.48 13.91
N GLY A 207 -2.96 4.36 13.43
CA GLY A 207 -2.22 5.41 12.77
C GLY A 207 -0.88 4.89 12.25
N GLU A 208 0.03 5.78 11.87
CA GLU A 208 1.36 5.40 11.44
C GLU A 208 2.27 5.18 12.67
N ASP A 209 2.70 3.93 12.88
CA ASP A 209 3.59 3.52 13.99
C ASP A 209 4.79 2.74 13.43
N PRO A 210 5.77 3.44 12.80
CA PRO A 210 6.94 2.79 12.22
C PRO A 210 7.87 2.23 13.29
N LYS A 211 8.50 1.09 12.99
CA LYS A 211 9.59 0.58 13.82
C LYS A 211 10.85 1.44 13.61
N GLY A 212 11.42 1.92 14.69
CA GLY A 212 12.63 2.74 14.68
C GLY A 212 12.37 4.24 14.42
N ILE A 213 13.33 4.90 13.76
CA ILE A 213 13.25 6.33 13.45
C ILE A 213 12.25 6.53 12.29
N PRO A 214 11.26 7.43 12.45
CA PRO A 214 10.30 7.69 11.38
C PRO A 214 10.96 8.26 10.13
N ASN A 215 10.49 7.79 8.97
CA ASN A 215 10.93 8.31 7.67
C ASN A 215 9.94 9.33 7.07
N ASN A 216 8.73 9.41 7.63
CA ASN A 216 7.70 10.35 7.20
C ASN A 216 7.60 11.51 8.18
N LEU A 217 7.17 12.68 7.68
CA LEU A 217 7.11 13.92 8.45
C LEU A 217 6.19 13.81 9.68
N LEU A 218 4.95 13.32 9.52
CA LEU A 218 3.95 13.35 10.58
C LEU A 218 4.32 12.49 11.80
N PRO A 219 4.78 11.23 11.66
CA PRO A 219 5.28 10.47 12.80
C PRO A 219 6.47 11.13 13.49
N TYR A 220 7.35 11.82 12.73
CA TYR A 220 8.46 12.55 13.32
C TYR A 220 7.97 13.74 14.15
N VAL A 221 7.05 14.54 13.59
CA VAL A 221 6.39 15.66 14.31
C VAL A 221 5.71 15.15 15.58
N ALA A 222 4.97 14.04 15.51
CA ALA A 222 4.32 13.45 16.67
C ALA A 222 5.31 13.04 17.75
N GLN A 223 6.47 12.47 17.39
CA GLN A 223 7.50 12.11 18.37
C GLN A 223 8.16 13.32 19.01
N VAL A 224 8.32 14.44 18.30
CA VAL A 224 8.75 15.72 18.88
C VAL A 224 7.67 16.25 19.82
N ALA A 225 6.42 16.25 19.39
CA ALA A 225 5.30 16.78 20.18
C ALA A 225 5.12 16.07 21.55
N ILE A 226 5.40 14.77 21.61
CA ILE A 226 5.34 14.00 22.86
C ILE A 226 6.68 13.93 23.62
N GLY A 227 7.70 14.66 23.16
CA GLY A 227 9.00 14.76 23.82
C GLY A 227 9.92 13.55 23.64
N LYS A 228 9.63 12.64 22.71
CA LYS A 228 10.55 11.53 22.34
C LYS A 228 11.77 12.02 21.57
N LEU A 229 11.59 13.03 20.73
CA LEU A 229 12.64 13.70 19.97
C LEU A 229 12.70 15.17 20.38
N GLU A 230 13.89 15.75 20.33
CA GLU A 230 14.14 17.11 20.79
C GLU A 230 13.56 18.15 19.83
N CYS A 231 13.80 17.99 18.53
CA CYS A 231 13.39 18.95 17.50
C CYS A 231 13.21 18.29 16.15
N LEU A 232 12.58 18.99 15.21
CA LEU A 232 12.57 18.66 13.80
C LEU A 232 13.88 19.12 13.14
N GLY A 233 14.46 18.24 12.32
CA GLY A 233 15.57 18.61 11.44
C GLY A 233 15.05 19.15 10.12
N VAL A 234 15.49 20.35 9.72
CA VAL A 234 15.32 20.89 8.37
C VAL A 234 16.62 20.68 7.61
N PHE A 235 16.57 19.88 6.52
CA PHE A 235 17.75 19.43 5.78
C PHE A 235 17.98 20.25 4.51
N GLY A 236 17.90 21.55 4.60
CA GLY A 236 18.12 22.51 3.52
C GLY A 236 16.95 23.45 3.32
N ASP A 237 17.27 24.58 2.74
CA ASP A 237 16.37 25.71 2.47
C ASP A 237 16.66 26.35 1.11
N ASP A 238 17.19 25.55 0.16
CA ASP A 238 17.69 25.96 -1.13
C ASP A 238 16.79 25.56 -2.31
N TYR A 239 15.56 25.09 -2.03
CA TYR A 239 14.57 24.86 -3.08
C TYR A 239 13.99 26.20 -3.60
N ASP A 240 13.60 26.21 -4.87
CA ASP A 240 12.92 27.35 -5.48
C ASP A 240 11.44 27.41 -5.03
N THR A 241 11.24 27.72 -3.76
CA THR A 241 9.95 27.82 -3.07
C THR A 241 9.97 29.02 -2.13
N PRO A 242 8.81 29.57 -1.70
CA PRO A 242 8.76 30.77 -0.88
C PRO A 242 9.58 30.74 0.42
N ASP A 243 9.75 29.56 1.01
CA ASP A 243 10.51 29.35 2.25
C ASP A 243 11.75 28.48 2.08
N GLY A 244 12.11 28.17 0.83
CA GLY A 244 13.25 27.33 0.50
C GLY A 244 13.07 25.84 0.79
N THR A 245 11.92 25.42 1.32
CA THR A 245 11.65 24.00 1.63
C THR A 245 10.86 23.32 0.52
N GLY A 246 10.84 21.97 0.52
CA GLY A 246 10.12 21.20 -0.48
C GLY A 246 8.60 21.25 -0.30
N VAL A 247 7.86 21.65 -1.33
CA VAL A 247 6.40 21.58 -1.37
C VAL A 247 5.96 20.13 -1.62
N ARG A 248 4.93 19.67 -0.89
CA ARG A 248 4.38 18.30 -0.98
C ARG A 248 2.87 18.32 -0.92
N ASP A 249 2.25 17.41 -1.67
CA ASP A 249 0.83 17.09 -1.52
C ASP A 249 0.63 16.01 -0.47
N TYR A 250 -0.38 16.20 0.34
CA TYR A 250 -0.78 15.28 1.38
C TYR A 250 -2.22 14.82 1.16
N ILE A 251 -2.47 13.53 1.42
CA ILE A 251 -3.81 12.93 1.42
C ILE A 251 -4.06 12.32 2.80
N HIS A 252 -5.23 12.55 3.37
CA HIS A 252 -5.55 11.90 4.65
C HIS A 252 -5.73 10.39 4.44
N VAL A 253 -5.18 9.57 5.35
CA VAL A 253 -5.14 8.11 5.18
C VAL A 253 -6.53 7.47 5.11
N VAL A 254 -7.56 8.13 5.61
CA VAL A 254 -8.95 7.65 5.57
C VAL A 254 -9.60 7.96 4.21
N ASP A 255 -9.13 8.97 3.48
CA ASP A 255 -9.64 9.32 2.14
C ASP A 255 -9.16 8.33 1.08
#